data_ac67643bb2f94e66f96e22160dc0aa04
#
_entry.id   ac67643bb2f94e66f96e22160dc0aa04
#
_cell.length_a   1.000
_cell.length_b   1.000
_cell.length_c   1.000
_cell.angle_alpha   90.00
_cell.angle_beta   90.00
_cell.angle_gamma   90.00
#
_symmetry.space_group_name_H-M   'P 1'
#
loop_
_entity.id
_entity.type
_entity.pdbx_description
1 polymer ?
#
loop_
_entity_poly.entity_id
_entity_poly.type
_entity_poly.pdbx_seq_one_letter_code
_entity_poly.pdbx_strand_id
1 'polypeptide(L)'
;MANYRVKSSDNHVFEPPDLWTSRAKPAFKDRVPQLVREYDGDWWFCNGHRVIGLSAGAQTGMRFETPEQLVRTTTFDKVRRGGYVPGEHLRDMDADGVDVSIVYPTVGLLMYSVPDSAFLSELFRGYNDWLAEFSAAQPKRLKGIAMINVDDVQEGIRELQRCAKIGLAGGMITVYPPEGKGYDNPIYEPLWAAAQDLDIPLGMHIATNRPGPGQDFGLEDRNRVRNSFLSNADHWVRMSLADMIFSGVFERYPKLQIGTVEHELSWIPHFLNRIDYTYTQRVQQERYRFKESMLPSDYFHRNVFAGFQEDEMGIRDRNVIGIDNLLWGSDYPHVESTFPRSRQIIEEVLKDCTEEEKAKIAGGNAARIYRLN
;
A
#
# COMPACT_ATOMS: atom_id res chain seq x y z
N MET A 1 28.50 2.88 11.72
CA MET A 1 27.10 3.16 11.40
C MET A 1 26.98 3.21 9.91
N ALA A 2 26.00 2.52 9.34
CA ALA A 2 25.78 2.49 7.90
C ALA A 2 25.61 3.91 7.33
N ASN A 3 26.25 4.18 6.22
CA ASN A 3 26.34 5.53 5.63
C ASN A 3 25.25 5.76 4.56
N TYR A 4 24.06 5.18 4.75
CA TYR A 4 22.90 5.37 3.86
C TYR A 4 21.70 5.97 4.59
N ARG A 5 20.87 6.67 3.82
CA ARG A 5 19.61 7.24 4.29
C ARG A 5 18.51 6.20 4.19
N VAL A 6 17.77 6.01 5.29
CA VAL A 6 16.62 5.11 5.31
C VAL A 6 15.38 5.86 4.86
N LYS A 7 14.70 5.30 3.86
CA LYS A 7 13.42 5.79 3.37
C LYS A 7 12.42 4.65 3.41
N SER A 8 11.52 4.70 4.37
CA SER A 8 10.45 3.72 4.48
C SER A 8 9.46 3.90 3.34
N SER A 9 9.30 2.85 2.55
CA SER A 9 8.36 2.82 1.41
C SER A 9 6.93 2.49 1.84
N ASP A 10 6.73 2.16 3.11
CA ASP A 10 5.46 1.78 3.68
C ASP A 10 5.42 2.21 5.15
N ASN A 11 4.71 3.29 5.39
CA ASN A 11 4.31 3.79 6.68
C ASN A 11 2.85 4.23 6.60
N HIS A 12 2.24 4.42 7.74
CA HIS A 12 0.82 4.75 7.81
C HIS A 12 0.55 6.01 8.62
N VAL A 13 -0.59 6.60 8.36
CA VAL A 13 -1.30 7.46 9.29
C VAL A 13 -2.41 6.67 9.96
N PHE A 14 -2.78 7.07 11.17
CA PHE A 14 -4.00 6.60 11.83
C PHE A 14 -4.99 7.75 11.86
N GLU A 15 -5.99 7.71 11.01
CA GLU A 15 -6.86 8.83 10.70
C GLU A 15 -7.52 9.40 11.96
N PRO A 16 -7.55 10.74 12.14
CA PRO A 16 -8.21 11.36 13.28
C PRO A 16 -9.74 11.24 13.19
N PRO A 17 -10.44 11.20 14.35
CA PRO A 17 -11.87 10.92 14.41
C PRO A 17 -12.76 11.84 13.58
N ASP A 18 -12.32 13.07 13.36
CA ASP A 18 -13.07 14.11 12.65
C ASP A 18 -12.69 14.25 11.16
N LEU A 19 -11.76 13.43 10.66
CA LEU A 19 -11.26 13.55 9.29
C LEU A 19 -12.40 13.59 8.27
N TRP A 20 -13.25 12.58 8.24
CA TRP A 20 -14.33 12.50 7.25
C TRP A 20 -15.55 13.32 7.65
N THR A 21 -15.90 13.37 8.94
CA THR A 21 -17.07 14.11 9.43
C THR A 21 -16.96 15.63 9.21
N SER A 22 -15.73 16.16 9.21
CA SER A 22 -15.47 17.59 8.95
C SER A 22 -15.42 17.95 7.46
N ARG A 23 -15.16 16.97 6.56
CA ARG A 23 -14.91 17.20 5.12
C ARG A 23 -16.02 16.69 4.21
N ALA A 24 -16.86 15.78 4.68
CA ALA A 24 -17.88 15.16 3.85
C ALA A 24 -18.95 16.14 3.38
N LYS A 25 -19.38 15.98 2.13
CA LYS A 25 -20.55 16.68 1.61
C LYS A 25 -21.80 16.31 2.39
N PRO A 26 -22.79 17.23 2.52
CA PRO A 26 -24.02 16.98 3.27
C PRO A 26 -24.71 15.66 2.92
N ALA A 27 -24.72 15.27 1.65
CA ALA A 27 -25.35 14.03 1.18
C ALA A 27 -24.75 12.73 1.74
N PHE A 28 -23.52 12.79 2.23
CA PHE A 28 -22.80 11.60 2.74
C PHE A 28 -22.49 11.67 4.24
N LYS A 29 -22.80 12.81 4.89
CA LYS A 29 -22.33 13.13 6.24
C LYS A 29 -22.70 12.10 7.30
N ASP A 30 -23.87 11.46 7.19
CA ASP A 30 -24.32 10.45 8.14
C ASP A 30 -23.76 9.05 7.85
N ARG A 31 -23.05 8.88 6.72
CA ARG A 31 -22.51 7.61 6.25
C ARG A 31 -21.01 7.46 6.44
N VAL A 32 -20.28 8.59 6.52
CA VAL A 32 -18.81 8.60 6.58
C VAL A 32 -18.27 7.90 7.82
N PRO A 33 -17.00 7.46 7.81
CA PRO A 33 -16.36 6.88 8.98
C PRO A 33 -16.47 7.76 10.22
N GLN A 34 -16.90 7.17 11.33
CA GLN A 34 -17.07 7.80 12.64
C GLN A 34 -16.53 6.88 13.72
N LEU A 35 -15.90 7.47 14.72
CA LEU A 35 -15.43 6.74 15.89
C LEU A 35 -16.54 6.69 16.94
N VAL A 36 -16.91 5.49 17.34
CA VAL A 36 -18.00 5.24 18.31
C VAL A 36 -17.43 4.52 19.53
N ARG A 37 -17.75 5.00 20.74
CA ARG A 37 -17.42 4.34 22.00
C ARG A 37 -18.35 3.18 22.25
N GLU A 38 -17.77 1.97 22.36
CA GLU A 38 -18.45 0.76 22.82
C GLU A 38 -17.93 0.31 24.21
N TYR A 39 -18.47 -0.79 24.74
CA TYR A 39 -18.13 -1.25 26.10
C TYR A 39 -16.67 -1.71 26.25
N ASP A 40 -16.04 -2.17 25.13
CA ASP A 40 -14.68 -2.70 25.11
C ASP A 40 -13.65 -1.71 24.52
N GLY A 41 -14.09 -0.53 24.06
CA GLY A 41 -13.23 0.49 23.50
C GLY A 41 -13.87 1.31 22.40
N ASP A 42 -13.06 2.00 21.63
CA ASP A 42 -13.51 2.79 20.48
C ASP A 42 -13.39 1.98 19.19
N TRP A 43 -14.41 2.09 18.35
CA TRP A 43 -14.51 1.41 17.06
C TRP A 43 -14.87 2.37 15.95
N TRP A 44 -14.25 2.17 14.81
CA TRP A 44 -14.68 2.84 13.59
C TRP A 44 -15.94 2.20 13.03
N PHE A 45 -16.91 3.04 12.68
CA PHE A 45 -18.12 2.69 11.95
C PHE A 45 -18.18 3.47 10.65
N CYS A 46 -18.63 2.84 9.56
CA CYS A 46 -18.86 3.46 8.27
C CYS A 46 -20.15 2.94 7.66
N ASN A 47 -21.02 3.81 7.21
CA ASN A 47 -22.32 3.45 6.62
C ASN A 47 -23.16 2.52 7.50
N GLY A 48 -23.11 2.70 8.83
CA GLY A 48 -23.80 1.87 9.80
C GLY A 48 -23.12 0.54 10.14
N HIS A 49 -21.99 0.19 9.49
CA HIS A 49 -21.24 -1.04 9.73
C HIS A 49 -20.03 -0.80 10.60
N ARG A 50 -19.76 -1.73 11.52
CA ARG A 50 -18.55 -1.76 12.33
C ARG A 50 -17.36 -2.15 11.46
N VAL A 51 -16.30 -1.35 11.47
CA VAL A 51 -15.16 -1.49 10.57
C VAL A 51 -13.96 -2.12 11.26
N ILE A 52 -13.36 -1.42 12.21
CA ILE A 52 -12.11 -1.82 12.89
C ILE A 52 -12.00 -1.14 14.26
N GLY A 53 -11.36 -1.83 15.21
CA GLY A 53 -10.92 -1.24 16.47
C GLY A 53 -9.60 -0.47 16.32
N LEU A 54 -9.08 0.03 17.43
CA LEU A 54 -7.90 0.90 17.46
C LEU A 54 -6.58 0.16 17.75
N SER A 55 -6.58 -1.18 17.73
CA SER A 55 -5.40 -1.96 18.08
C SER A 55 -4.15 -1.60 17.27
N ALA A 56 -4.30 -1.44 15.97
CA ALA A 56 -3.17 -1.18 15.07
C ALA A 56 -2.36 0.05 15.49
N GLY A 57 -2.99 1.20 15.67
CA GLY A 57 -2.31 2.46 15.97
C GLY A 57 -2.04 2.70 17.46
N ALA A 58 -2.70 1.94 18.37
CA ALA A 58 -2.55 2.14 19.82
C ALA A 58 -1.44 1.28 20.45
N GLN A 59 -0.93 0.29 19.71
CA GLN A 59 0.00 -0.72 20.24
C GLN A 59 1.37 -0.70 19.54
N THR A 60 1.68 0.41 18.89
CA THR A 60 2.96 0.64 18.19
C THR A 60 4.17 0.31 19.10
N GLY A 61 5.04 -0.59 18.64
CA GLY A 61 6.24 -1.02 19.38
C GLY A 61 6.00 -2.08 20.46
N MET A 62 4.75 -2.31 20.87
CA MET A 62 4.44 -3.27 21.96
C MET A 62 4.83 -4.71 21.61
N ARG A 63 4.88 -5.08 20.33
CA ARG A 63 5.30 -6.43 19.93
C ARG A 63 6.72 -6.80 20.41
N PHE A 64 7.56 -5.81 20.63
CA PHE A 64 8.93 -6.01 21.11
C PHE A 64 9.07 -5.93 22.65
N GLU A 65 8.16 -5.24 23.32
CA GLU A 65 8.27 -4.91 24.74
C GLU A 65 7.30 -5.72 25.59
N THR A 66 6.03 -5.80 25.18
CA THR A 66 4.94 -6.40 25.94
C THR A 66 3.92 -7.13 25.06
N PRO A 67 4.37 -8.12 24.23
CA PRO A 67 3.48 -8.79 23.27
C PRO A 67 2.26 -9.49 23.90
N GLU A 68 2.38 -9.88 25.17
CA GLU A 68 1.31 -10.49 25.97
C GLU A 68 0.19 -9.51 26.35
N GLN A 69 0.43 -8.21 26.18
CA GLN A 69 -0.56 -7.16 26.52
C GLN A 69 -1.33 -6.66 25.30
N LEU A 70 -1.11 -7.27 24.11
CA LEU A 70 -1.82 -6.89 22.90
C LEU A 70 -3.33 -7.14 23.02
N VAL A 71 -4.14 -6.16 22.60
CA VAL A 71 -5.60 -6.19 22.66
C VAL A 71 -6.21 -5.88 21.30
N ARG A 72 -7.48 -6.24 21.09
CA ARG A 72 -8.17 -6.00 19.79
C ARG A 72 -8.58 -4.55 19.58
N THR A 73 -8.88 -3.84 20.64
CA THR A 73 -9.25 -2.42 20.62
C THR A 73 -8.93 -1.77 21.95
N THR A 74 -8.92 -0.45 21.94
CA THR A 74 -8.73 0.41 23.12
C THR A 74 -9.41 1.75 22.86
N THR A 75 -9.03 2.80 23.56
CA THR A 75 -9.59 4.14 23.38
C THR A 75 -8.65 5.02 22.54
N PHE A 76 -9.18 6.01 21.82
CA PHE A 76 -8.40 6.83 20.89
C PHE A 76 -7.27 7.62 21.55
N ASP A 77 -7.42 7.97 22.84
CA ASP A 77 -6.36 8.62 23.61
C ASP A 77 -5.09 7.77 23.77
N LYS A 78 -5.17 6.45 23.50
CA LYS A 78 -4.03 5.53 23.49
C LYS A 78 -3.36 5.40 22.12
N VAL A 79 -4.01 5.88 21.06
CA VAL A 79 -3.41 5.87 19.71
C VAL A 79 -2.18 6.76 19.72
N ARG A 80 -1.07 6.24 19.21
CA ARG A 80 0.20 6.97 19.12
C ARG A 80 0.02 8.25 18.31
N ARG A 81 0.38 9.38 18.89
CA ARG A 81 0.17 10.71 18.26
C ARG A 81 0.89 10.86 16.92
N GLY A 82 2.02 10.18 16.73
CA GLY A 82 2.70 10.12 15.43
C GLY A 82 1.83 9.58 14.29
N GLY A 83 0.80 8.80 14.57
CA GLY A 83 -0.15 8.35 13.56
C GLY A 83 -1.01 9.48 12.95
N TYR A 84 -1.24 10.60 13.66
CA TYR A 84 -2.16 11.66 13.20
C TYR A 84 -1.64 13.10 13.40
N VAL A 85 -0.51 13.28 14.07
CA VAL A 85 0.13 14.58 14.29
C VAL A 85 1.47 14.61 13.56
N PRO A 86 1.64 15.41 12.49
CA PRO A 86 2.84 15.34 11.65
C PRO A 86 4.14 15.64 12.40
N GLY A 87 4.13 16.58 13.36
CA GLY A 87 5.29 16.87 14.20
C GLY A 87 5.72 15.70 15.09
N GLU A 88 4.77 14.90 15.60
CA GLU A 88 5.06 13.69 16.38
C GLU A 88 5.53 12.56 15.46
N HIS A 89 4.95 12.43 14.26
CA HIS A 89 5.42 11.48 13.24
C HIS A 89 6.90 11.69 12.92
N LEU A 90 7.29 12.95 12.71
CA LEU A 90 8.69 13.31 12.45
C LEU A 90 9.62 12.98 13.64
N ARG A 91 9.17 13.20 14.88
CA ARG A 91 9.94 12.81 16.08
C ARG A 91 10.13 11.30 16.18
N ASP A 92 9.09 10.53 15.88
CA ASP A 92 9.16 9.07 15.87
C ASP A 92 10.10 8.58 14.77
N MET A 93 10.04 9.17 13.56
CA MET A 93 11.01 8.90 12.49
C MET A 93 12.44 9.18 12.92
N ASP A 94 12.69 10.30 13.61
CA ASP A 94 14.03 10.66 14.09
C ASP A 94 14.53 9.66 15.14
N ALA A 95 13.66 9.21 16.04
CA ALA A 95 13.99 8.21 17.06
C ALA A 95 14.31 6.84 16.47
N ASP A 96 13.64 6.47 15.38
CA ASP A 96 13.78 5.19 14.67
C ASP A 96 14.87 5.22 13.59
N GLY A 97 15.40 6.41 13.28
CA GLY A 97 16.42 6.63 12.27
C GLY A 97 15.91 6.54 10.84
N VAL A 98 14.65 6.90 10.59
CA VAL A 98 14.01 6.95 9.27
C VAL A 98 14.02 8.38 8.73
N ASP A 99 14.63 8.59 7.57
CA ASP A 99 14.78 9.93 6.97
C ASP A 99 13.54 10.39 6.21
N VAL A 100 12.85 9.47 5.50
CA VAL A 100 11.65 9.76 4.69
C VAL A 100 10.61 8.67 4.93
N SER A 101 9.36 9.06 5.01
CA SER A 101 8.18 8.20 5.18
C SER A 101 7.27 8.34 3.96
N ILE A 102 7.03 7.24 3.25
CA ILE A 102 5.93 7.11 2.28
C ILE A 102 4.70 6.69 3.08
N VAL A 103 3.61 7.45 2.99
CA VAL A 103 2.52 7.40 3.96
C VAL A 103 1.22 6.93 3.32
N TYR A 104 0.70 5.83 3.81
CA TYR A 104 -0.56 5.18 3.43
C TYR A 104 -1.64 5.39 4.51
N PRO A 105 -2.93 5.14 4.21
CA PRO A 105 -3.99 5.12 5.21
C PRO A 105 -3.97 3.86 6.06
N THR A 106 -4.59 3.87 7.23
CA THR A 106 -4.93 2.67 8.01
C THR A 106 -6.41 2.32 7.86
N VAL A 107 -7.30 3.17 8.34
CA VAL A 107 -8.77 2.98 8.22
C VAL A 107 -9.20 3.07 6.76
N GLY A 108 -8.55 3.93 5.99
CA GLY A 108 -8.79 4.12 4.57
C GLY A 108 -8.58 2.85 3.73
N LEU A 109 -7.64 1.96 4.09
CA LEU A 109 -7.46 0.66 3.41
C LEU A 109 -8.77 -0.12 3.36
N LEU A 110 -9.51 -0.11 4.47
CA LEU A 110 -10.75 -0.84 4.61
C LEU A 110 -11.91 -0.22 3.82
N MET A 111 -11.80 1.08 3.51
CA MET A 111 -12.82 1.77 2.72
C MET A 111 -12.91 1.25 1.28
N TYR A 112 -11.86 0.60 0.75
CA TYR A 112 -11.94 -0.08 -0.55
C TYR A 112 -13.05 -1.14 -0.61
N SER A 113 -13.52 -1.64 0.51
CA SER A 113 -14.66 -2.58 0.56
C SER A 113 -16.04 -1.91 0.46
N VAL A 114 -16.13 -0.58 0.41
CA VAL A 114 -17.38 0.17 0.20
C VAL A 114 -17.91 -0.07 -1.20
N PRO A 115 -19.10 -0.69 -1.40
CA PRO A 115 -19.58 -1.05 -2.74
C PRO A 115 -20.10 0.15 -3.55
N ASP A 116 -20.56 1.23 -2.88
CA ASP A 116 -21.06 2.46 -3.50
C ASP A 116 -19.88 3.31 -4.00
N SER A 117 -19.66 3.28 -5.31
CA SER A 117 -18.51 3.96 -5.96
C SER A 117 -18.50 5.48 -5.76
N ALA A 118 -19.68 6.14 -5.77
CA ALA A 118 -19.75 7.57 -5.56
C ALA A 118 -19.39 7.95 -4.11
N PHE A 119 -19.86 7.17 -3.16
CA PHE A 119 -19.51 7.33 -1.74
C PHE A 119 -18.03 7.02 -1.51
N LEU A 120 -17.48 5.98 -2.15
CA LEU A 120 -16.06 5.66 -2.08
C LEU A 120 -15.19 6.82 -2.56
N SER A 121 -15.54 7.45 -3.68
CA SER A 121 -14.82 8.63 -4.19
C SER A 121 -14.85 9.81 -3.22
N GLU A 122 -15.98 10.01 -2.51
CA GLU A 122 -16.07 11.05 -1.48
C GLU A 122 -15.14 10.76 -0.29
N LEU A 123 -15.10 9.49 0.18
CA LEU A 123 -14.21 9.09 1.26
C LEU A 123 -12.74 9.30 0.89
N PHE A 124 -12.35 8.90 -0.32
CA PHE A 124 -10.98 9.02 -0.80
C PHE A 124 -10.57 10.49 -0.95
N ARG A 125 -11.45 11.32 -1.47
CA ARG A 125 -11.18 12.77 -1.59
C ARG A 125 -10.93 13.40 -0.23
N GLY A 126 -11.77 13.12 0.77
CA GLY A 126 -11.62 13.63 2.13
C GLY A 126 -10.28 13.23 2.76
N TYR A 127 -9.90 11.96 2.59
CA TYR A 127 -8.60 11.46 3.02
C TYR A 127 -7.43 12.14 2.28
N ASN A 128 -7.48 12.20 0.95
CA ASN A 128 -6.41 12.78 0.13
C ASN A 128 -6.14 14.25 0.47
N ASP A 129 -7.20 15.02 0.72
CA ASP A 129 -7.06 16.43 1.15
C ASP A 129 -6.38 16.53 2.51
N TRP A 130 -6.82 15.73 3.48
CA TRP A 130 -6.21 15.69 4.80
C TRP A 130 -4.75 15.21 4.76
N LEU A 131 -4.44 14.19 3.97
CA LEU A 131 -3.07 13.67 3.85
C LEU A 131 -2.14 14.69 3.19
N ALA A 132 -2.63 15.47 2.23
CA ALA A 132 -1.87 16.57 1.65
C ALA A 132 -1.53 17.64 2.70
N GLU A 133 -2.48 18.00 3.57
CA GLU A 133 -2.26 18.91 4.71
C GLU A 133 -1.23 18.33 5.69
N PHE A 134 -1.36 17.03 6.05
CA PHE A 134 -0.42 16.33 6.92
C PHE A 134 1.00 16.35 6.34
N SER A 135 1.14 16.01 5.07
CA SER A 135 2.44 15.94 4.37
C SER A 135 3.09 17.30 4.16
N ALA A 136 2.28 18.37 4.04
CA ALA A 136 2.75 19.74 3.87
C ALA A 136 3.54 20.26 5.07
N ALA A 137 3.43 19.65 6.26
CA ALA A 137 4.23 20.00 7.43
C ALA A 137 5.74 19.82 7.20
N GLN A 138 6.13 18.80 6.43
CA GLN A 138 7.52 18.58 6.01
C GLN A 138 7.56 17.81 4.67
N PRO A 139 7.34 18.49 3.52
CA PRO A 139 7.13 17.82 2.22
C PRO A 139 8.35 17.05 1.70
N LYS A 140 9.55 17.31 2.25
CA LYS A 140 10.76 16.54 1.90
C LYS A 140 10.85 15.21 2.63
N ARG A 141 10.14 15.04 3.75
CA ARG A 141 10.20 13.85 4.60
C ARG A 141 8.89 13.06 4.64
N LEU A 142 7.74 13.71 4.49
CA LEU A 142 6.41 13.09 4.52
C LEU A 142 5.85 13.06 3.09
N LYS A 143 5.63 11.88 2.55
CA LYS A 143 5.23 11.63 1.17
C LYS A 143 3.93 10.85 1.13
N GLY A 144 2.81 11.55 1.10
CA GLY A 144 1.49 10.93 1.10
C GLY A 144 1.16 10.20 -0.21
N ILE A 145 0.46 9.07 -0.08
CA ILE A 145 -0.06 8.28 -1.20
C ILE A 145 -1.56 8.48 -1.30
N ALA A 146 -2.02 8.92 -2.47
CA ALA A 146 -3.43 9.17 -2.74
C ALA A 146 -4.23 7.88 -2.84
N MET A 147 -5.42 7.82 -2.27
CA MET A 147 -6.39 6.77 -2.52
C MET A 147 -7.13 7.05 -3.83
N ILE A 148 -7.15 6.08 -4.76
CA ILE A 148 -7.73 6.22 -6.10
C ILE A 148 -8.82 5.18 -6.32
N ASN A 149 -10.03 5.66 -6.60
CA ASN A 149 -11.15 4.81 -6.98
C ASN A 149 -11.08 4.48 -8.48
N VAL A 150 -10.96 3.18 -8.79
CA VAL A 150 -10.87 2.67 -10.17
C VAL A 150 -12.17 2.10 -10.70
N ASP A 151 -13.24 2.11 -9.93
CA ASP A 151 -14.59 1.70 -10.41
C ASP A 151 -15.10 2.64 -11.50
N ASP A 152 -14.83 3.94 -11.34
CA ASP A 152 -14.96 4.96 -12.38
C ASP A 152 -13.56 5.44 -12.77
N VAL A 153 -13.02 4.89 -13.83
CA VAL A 153 -11.65 5.16 -14.29
C VAL A 153 -11.42 6.63 -14.60
N GLN A 154 -12.42 7.32 -15.14
CA GLN A 154 -12.30 8.75 -15.46
C GLN A 154 -12.26 9.62 -14.21
N GLU A 155 -13.05 9.29 -13.20
CA GLU A 155 -12.97 9.96 -11.89
C GLU A 155 -11.63 9.66 -11.22
N GLY A 156 -11.18 8.40 -11.26
CA GLY A 156 -9.86 8.00 -10.74
C GLY A 156 -8.72 8.81 -11.38
N ILE A 157 -8.74 9.01 -12.69
CA ILE A 157 -7.75 9.83 -13.40
C ILE A 157 -7.80 11.29 -12.93
N ARG A 158 -8.99 11.88 -12.85
CA ARG A 158 -9.16 13.27 -12.37
C ARG A 158 -8.60 13.44 -10.95
N GLU A 159 -8.90 12.47 -10.09
CA GLU A 159 -8.40 12.50 -8.71
C GLU A 159 -6.89 12.30 -8.64
N LEU A 160 -6.30 11.37 -9.41
CA LEU A 160 -4.85 11.17 -9.51
C LEU A 160 -4.14 12.47 -9.94
N GLN A 161 -4.65 13.12 -10.99
CA GLN A 161 -4.12 14.40 -11.49
C GLN A 161 -4.23 15.52 -10.45
N ARG A 162 -5.34 15.56 -9.71
CA ARG A 162 -5.55 16.53 -8.64
C ARG A 162 -4.58 16.29 -7.49
N CYS A 163 -4.41 15.05 -7.07
CA CYS A 163 -3.51 14.65 -5.99
C CYS A 163 -2.05 14.95 -6.32
N ALA A 164 -1.62 14.74 -7.56
CA ALA A 164 -0.31 15.16 -8.04
C ALA A 164 -0.08 16.67 -7.86
N LYS A 165 -1.09 17.49 -8.20
CA LYS A 165 -1.01 18.97 -8.08
C LYS A 165 -0.94 19.45 -6.64
N ILE A 166 -1.58 18.75 -5.70
CA ILE A 166 -1.54 19.10 -4.27
C ILE A 166 -0.36 18.47 -3.52
N GLY A 167 0.54 17.76 -4.23
CA GLY A 167 1.84 17.32 -3.72
C GLY A 167 1.89 15.90 -3.18
N LEU A 168 0.88 15.06 -3.43
CA LEU A 168 0.95 13.64 -3.12
C LEU A 168 1.90 12.90 -4.07
N ALA A 169 2.63 11.91 -3.56
CA ALA A 169 3.80 11.33 -4.23
C ALA A 169 3.49 10.07 -5.07
N GLY A 170 2.34 9.48 -4.87
CA GLY A 170 1.90 8.26 -5.54
C GLY A 170 0.39 8.09 -5.48
N GLY A 171 -0.13 7.07 -6.14
CA GLY A 171 -1.52 6.63 -6.04
C GLY A 171 -1.61 5.20 -5.52
N MET A 172 -2.62 4.91 -4.72
CA MET A 172 -2.97 3.56 -4.29
C MET A 172 -4.26 3.15 -4.99
N ILE A 173 -4.22 2.01 -5.66
CA ILE A 173 -5.38 1.38 -6.31
C ILE A 173 -5.72 0.08 -5.59
N THR A 174 -6.91 -0.46 -5.82
CA THR A 174 -7.30 -1.75 -5.23
C THR A 174 -6.32 -2.86 -5.61
N VAL A 175 -6.02 -3.75 -4.68
CA VAL A 175 -5.14 -4.90 -4.96
C VAL A 175 -5.80 -5.88 -5.94
N TYR A 176 -7.12 -5.97 -5.94
CA TYR A 176 -7.86 -6.76 -6.91
C TYR A 176 -9.23 -6.12 -7.18
N PRO A 177 -9.54 -5.77 -8.46
CA PRO A 177 -10.82 -5.22 -8.85
C PRO A 177 -11.97 -6.22 -8.66
N PRO A 178 -13.25 -5.80 -8.80
CA PRO A 178 -14.37 -6.72 -8.75
C PRO A 178 -14.27 -7.82 -9.81
N GLU A 179 -14.82 -8.99 -9.51
CA GLU A 179 -14.86 -10.12 -10.45
C GLU A 179 -15.41 -9.69 -11.82
N GLY A 180 -14.75 -10.14 -12.88
CA GLY A 180 -15.08 -9.78 -14.28
C GLY A 180 -14.54 -8.41 -14.73
N LYS A 181 -13.83 -7.69 -13.85
CA LYS A 181 -13.16 -6.42 -14.15
C LYS A 181 -11.67 -6.45 -13.78
N GLY A 182 -10.98 -7.56 -14.05
CA GLY A 182 -9.53 -7.68 -13.83
C GLY A 182 -8.71 -6.60 -14.54
N TYR A 183 -7.48 -6.40 -14.13
CA TYR A 183 -6.59 -5.37 -14.73
C TYR A 183 -6.13 -5.69 -16.17
N ASP A 184 -6.54 -6.83 -16.72
CA ASP A 184 -6.48 -7.14 -18.15
C ASP A 184 -7.55 -6.42 -18.97
N ASN A 185 -8.57 -5.83 -18.33
CA ASN A 185 -9.67 -5.16 -18.99
C ASN A 185 -9.21 -3.82 -19.59
N PRO A 186 -9.45 -3.58 -20.91
CA PRO A 186 -9.06 -2.33 -21.57
C PRO A 186 -9.65 -1.05 -20.98
N ILE A 187 -10.65 -1.14 -20.10
CA ILE A 187 -11.22 0.02 -19.42
C ILE A 187 -10.16 0.79 -18.60
N TYR A 188 -9.10 0.12 -18.13
CA TYR A 188 -8.02 0.74 -17.35
C TYR A 188 -6.91 1.38 -18.19
N GLU A 189 -6.87 1.16 -19.50
CA GLU A 189 -5.82 1.74 -20.38
C GLU A 189 -5.62 3.25 -20.18
N PRO A 190 -6.69 4.09 -20.06
CA PRO A 190 -6.50 5.51 -19.82
C PRO A 190 -5.86 5.83 -18.45
N LEU A 191 -6.07 4.98 -17.43
CA LEU A 191 -5.43 5.15 -16.12
C LEU A 191 -3.93 4.85 -16.20
N TRP A 192 -3.54 3.78 -16.90
CA TRP A 192 -2.14 3.43 -17.12
C TRP A 192 -1.39 4.53 -17.87
N ALA A 193 -2.01 5.07 -18.92
CA ALA A 193 -1.49 6.21 -19.64
C ALA A 193 -1.31 7.43 -18.73
N ALA A 194 -2.33 7.79 -17.95
CA ALA A 194 -2.28 8.95 -17.07
C ALA A 194 -1.21 8.81 -15.97
N ALA A 195 -1.08 7.63 -15.37
CA ALA A 195 -0.06 7.37 -14.35
C ALA A 195 1.35 7.47 -14.94
N GLN A 196 1.57 6.88 -16.11
CA GLN A 196 2.84 6.98 -16.84
C GLN A 196 3.18 8.43 -17.24
N ASP A 197 2.21 9.18 -17.78
CA ASP A 197 2.41 10.56 -18.25
C ASP A 197 2.68 11.53 -17.10
N LEU A 198 2.04 11.31 -15.96
CA LEU A 198 2.30 12.04 -14.72
C LEU A 198 3.59 11.59 -14.03
N ASP A 199 4.15 10.47 -14.47
CA ASP A 199 5.31 9.84 -13.88
C ASP A 199 5.09 9.53 -12.38
N ILE A 200 3.90 9.01 -12.04
CA ILE A 200 3.44 8.70 -10.68
C ILE A 200 3.34 7.18 -10.51
N PRO A 201 4.02 6.58 -9.51
CA PRO A 201 3.86 5.15 -9.21
C PRO A 201 2.47 4.87 -8.62
N LEU A 202 1.93 3.68 -8.96
CA LEU A 202 0.70 3.16 -8.38
C LEU A 202 1.01 1.96 -7.48
N GLY A 203 0.55 2.00 -6.23
CA GLY A 203 0.69 0.91 -5.27
C GLY A 203 -0.59 0.07 -5.18
N MET A 204 -0.41 -1.24 -5.06
CA MET A 204 -1.45 -2.19 -4.66
C MET A 204 -1.12 -2.65 -3.23
N HIS A 205 -1.89 -2.16 -2.26
CA HIS A 205 -1.67 -2.46 -0.86
C HIS A 205 -2.55 -3.63 -0.41
N ILE A 206 -2.06 -4.45 0.53
CA ILE A 206 -2.86 -5.51 1.17
C ILE A 206 -4.19 -4.93 1.68
N ALA A 207 -5.21 -5.77 1.80
CA ALA A 207 -6.53 -5.44 2.35
C ALA A 207 -7.41 -4.50 1.50
N THR A 208 -7.01 -4.12 0.28
CA THR A 208 -7.74 -3.19 -0.58
C THR A 208 -8.60 -3.87 -1.66
N ASN A 209 -8.96 -5.16 -1.48
CA ASN A 209 -9.85 -5.86 -2.42
C ASN A 209 -11.20 -5.16 -2.57
N ARG A 210 -11.69 -5.07 -3.81
CA ARG A 210 -13.07 -4.67 -4.06
C ARG A 210 -14.03 -5.83 -3.83
N PRO A 211 -15.24 -5.56 -3.27
CA PRO A 211 -16.26 -6.59 -3.14
C PRO A 211 -16.73 -7.06 -4.52
N GLY A 212 -17.01 -8.35 -4.64
CA GLY A 212 -17.64 -8.92 -5.82
C GLY A 212 -19.11 -8.51 -5.96
N PRO A 213 -19.73 -8.78 -7.13
CA PRO A 213 -21.14 -8.51 -7.35
C PRO A 213 -22.00 -9.20 -6.29
N GLY A 214 -22.90 -8.43 -5.63
CA GLY A 214 -23.82 -8.95 -4.62
C GLY A 214 -23.19 -9.26 -3.26
N GLN A 215 -21.93 -8.89 -3.05
CA GLN A 215 -21.32 -8.89 -1.72
C GLN A 215 -21.65 -7.58 -1.02
N ASP A 216 -22.20 -7.70 0.19
CA ASP A 216 -22.39 -6.57 1.08
C ASP A 216 -21.05 -6.02 1.57
N PHE A 217 -21.09 -4.85 2.18
CA PHE A 217 -19.98 -4.19 2.84
C PHE A 217 -19.24 -5.19 3.75
N GLY A 218 -18.11 -5.74 3.25
CA GLY A 218 -17.40 -6.87 3.85
C GLY A 218 -16.64 -6.55 5.14
N LEU A 219 -17.03 -5.49 5.86
CA LEU A 219 -16.33 -5.00 7.05
C LEU A 219 -16.77 -5.68 8.34
N GLU A 220 -18.00 -6.14 8.44
CA GLU A 220 -18.54 -6.75 9.68
C GLU A 220 -17.74 -7.98 10.15
N ASP A 221 -17.02 -8.64 9.26
CA ASP A 221 -16.32 -9.89 9.54
C ASP A 221 -14.78 -9.77 9.62
N ARG A 222 -14.20 -8.56 9.49
CA ARG A 222 -12.74 -8.40 9.59
C ARG A 222 -12.18 -8.65 10.99
N ASN A 223 -13.00 -8.60 12.03
CA ASN A 223 -12.64 -9.17 13.34
C ASN A 223 -12.40 -10.70 13.31
N ARG A 224 -12.68 -11.35 12.17
CA ARG A 224 -12.44 -12.75 11.88
C ARG A 224 -11.50 -12.91 10.69
N VAL A 225 -10.51 -12.01 10.53
CA VAL A 225 -9.44 -12.23 9.54
C VAL A 225 -8.86 -13.61 9.83
N ARG A 226 -9.10 -14.53 8.90
CA ARG A 226 -8.62 -15.90 9.06
C ARG A 226 -7.11 -15.92 8.89
N ASN A 227 -6.43 -16.70 9.72
CA ASN A 227 -4.99 -16.95 9.54
C ASN A 227 -4.66 -17.40 8.11
N SER A 228 -5.58 -18.13 7.46
CA SER A 228 -5.44 -18.54 6.05
C SER A 228 -5.42 -17.35 5.08
N PHE A 229 -6.13 -16.26 5.36
CA PHE A 229 -6.07 -15.04 4.54
C PHE A 229 -4.72 -14.34 4.72
N LEU A 230 -4.28 -14.13 5.95
CA LEU A 230 -2.99 -13.51 6.24
C LEU A 230 -1.82 -14.32 5.65
N SER A 231 -1.90 -15.66 5.73
CA SER A 231 -0.87 -16.55 5.17
C SER A 231 -0.84 -16.60 3.64
N ASN A 232 -1.83 -16.03 2.96
CA ASN A 232 -1.95 -15.97 1.49
C ASN A 232 -2.25 -14.55 1.01
N ALA A 233 -1.73 -13.55 1.70
CA ALA A 233 -1.95 -12.13 1.41
C ALA A 233 -1.50 -11.76 -0.02
N ASP A 234 -0.48 -12.45 -0.53
CA ASP A 234 0.07 -12.31 -1.87
C ASP A 234 -0.85 -12.85 -3.00
N HIS A 235 -1.92 -13.60 -2.67
CA HIS A 235 -2.76 -14.24 -3.68
C HIS A 235 -3.34 -13.24 -4.69
N TRP A 236 -3.94 -12.17 -4.22
CA TRP A 236 -4.63 -11.22 -5.08
C TRP A 236 -3.67 -10.34 -5.89
N VAL A 237 -2.56 -9.92 -5.29
CA VAL A 237 -1.57 -9.11 -6.01
C VAL A 237 -0.90 -9.91 -7.13
N ARG A 238 -0.68 -11.22 -6.94
CA ARG A 238 -0.20 -12.11 -8.02
C ARG A 238 -1.19 -12.20 -9.18
N MET A 239 -2.49 -12.30 -8.87
CA MET A 239 -3.53 -12.31 -9.92
C MET A 239 -3.51 -11.01 -10.72
N SER A 240 -3.53 -9.86 -10.04
CA SER A 240 -3.50 -8.54 -10.68
C SER A 240 -2.25 -8.32 -11.54
N LEU A 241 -1.07 -8.70 -11.05
CA LEU A 241 0.16 -8.60 -11.82
C LEU A 241 0.17 -9.53 -13.03
N ALA A 242 -0.33 -10.75 -12.88
CA ALA A 242 -0.46 -11.68 -14.01
C ALA A 242 -1.41 -11.13 -15.08
N ASP A 243 -2.57 -10.58 -14.69
CA ASP A 243 -3.52 -9.95 -15.59
C ASP A 243 -2.86 -8.80 -16.37
N MET A 244 -2.13 -7.89 -15.69
CA MET A 244 -1.43 -6.79 -16.34
C MET A 244 -0.31 -7.25 -17.28
N ILE A 245 0.50 -8.23 -16.86
CA ILE A 245 1.60 -8.76 -17.66
C ILE A 245 1.06 -9.45 -18.92
N PHE A 246 0.18 -10.45 -18.75
CA PHE A 246 -0.30 -11.28 -19.86
C PHE A 246 -1.23 -10.54 -20.82
N SER A 247 -1.85 -9.45 -20.41
CA SER A 247 -2.60 -8.56 -21.31
C SER A 247 -1.72 -7.51 -22.01
N GLY A 248 -0.42 -7.47 -21.71
CA GLY A 248 0.55 -6.58 -22.37
C GLY A 248 0.49 -5.13 -21.93
N VAL A 249 -0.05 -4.83 -20.73
CA VAL A 249 -0.08 -3.47 -20.18
C VAL A 249 1.33 -2.88 -20.11
N PHE A 250 2.28 -3.62 -19.60
CA PHE A 250 3.66 -3.11 -19.45
C PHE A 250 4.41 -2.98 -20.78
N GLU A 251 4.02 -3.71 -21.81
CA GLU A 251 4.56 -3.48 -23.15
C GLU A 251 4.04 -2.15 -23.73
N ARG A 252 2.75 -1.84 -23.53
CA ARG A 252 2.15 -0.59 -24.00
C ARG A 252 2.56 0.63 -23.16
N TYR A 253 2.79 0.42 -21.87
CA TYR A 253 3.17 1.48 -20.92
C TYR A 253 4.51 1.17 -20.22
N PRO A 254 5.64 1.27 -20.96
CA PRO A 254 6.94 0.80 -20.47
C PRO A 254 7.51 1.59 -19.30
N LYS A 255 7.01 2.80 -19.01
CA LYS A 255 7.44 3.61 -17.86
C LYS A 255 6.49 3.51 -16.67
N LEU A 256 5.34 2.84 -16.81
CA LEU A 256 4.41 2.62 -15.72
C LEU A 256 5.10 1.84 -14.60
N GLN A 257 4.99 2.34 -13.35
CA GLN A 257 5.53 1.67 -12.15
C GLN A 257 4.38 1.21 -11.27
N ILE A 258 4.34 -0.10 -10.97
CA ILE A 258 3.33 -0.72 -10.11
C ILE A 258 4.03 -1.31 -8.88
N GLY A 259 3.52 -1.02 -7.69
CA GLY A 259 4.06 -1.52 -6.43
C GLY A 259 3.22 -2.61 -5.80
N THR A 260 3.89 -3.61 -5.21
CA THR A 260 3.28 -4.52 -4.24
C THR A 260 3.66 -4.04 -2.85
N VAL A 261 2.66 -3.65 -2.04
CA VAL A 261 2.89 -3.00 -0.75
C VAL A 261 2.33 -3.90 0.36
N GLU A 262 3.19 -4.23 1.34
CA GLU A 262 2.87 -5.15 2.45
C GLU A 262 2.48 -6.57 2.00
N HIS A 263 3.18 -7.09 0.98
CA HIS A 263 2.99 -8.48 0.49
C HIS A 263 4.24 -9.35 0.67
N GLU A 264 5.28 -8.82 1.27
CA GLU A 264 6.60 -9.47 1.38
C GLU A 264 7.18 -9.88 0.01
N LEU A 265 8.28 -10.64 0.01
CA LEU A 265 9.05 -10.94 -1.20
C LEU A 265 9.09 -12.43 -1.55
N SER A 266 8.96 -13.30 -0.56
CA SER A 266 9.27 -14.75 -0.71
C SER A 266 8.44 -15.49 -1.76
N TRP A 267 7.27 -14.94 -2.14
CA TRP A 267 6.42 -15.48 -3.20
C TRP A 267 6.93 -15.16 -4.62
N ILE A 268 7.73 -14.10 -4.79
CA ILE A 268 8.09 -13.54 -6.11
C ILE A 268 8.95 -14.51 -6.94
N PRO A 269 9.99 -15.19 -6.43
CA PRO A 269 10.78 -16.11 -7.25
C PRO A 269 9.94 -17.24 -7.86
N HIS A 270 9.02 -17.80 -7.07
CA HIS A 270 8.08 -18.80 -7.57
C HIS A 270 7.15 -18.23 -8.65
N PHE A 271 6.61 -17.02 -8.42
CA PHE A 271 5.72 -16.34 -9.36
C PHE A 271 6.42 -16.07 -10.71
N LEU A 272 7.64 -15.52 -10.69
CA LEU A 272 8.43 -15.24 -11.90
C LEU A 272 8.66 -16.51 -12.72
N ASN A 273 9.09 -17.58 -12.07
CA ASN A 273 9.26 -18.88 -12.74
C ASN A 273 7.96 -19.38 -13.36
N ARG A 274 6.82 -19.24 -12.66
CA ARG A 274 5.52 -19.71 -13.15
C ARG A 274 4.96 -18.91 -14.31
N ILE A 275 5.12 -17.60 -14.32
CA ILE A 275 4.64 -16.77 -15.45
C ILE A 275 5.46 -17.05 -16.71
N ASP A 276 6.78 -17.20 -16.61
CA ASP A 276 7.65 -17.54 -17.75
C ASP A 276 7.36 -18.94 -18.29
N TYR A 277 7.21 -19.92 -17.40
CA TYR A 277 6.81 -21.28 -17.79
C TYR A 277 5.45 -21.27 -18.51
N THR A 278 4.47 -20.55 -17.97
CA THR A 278 3.13 -20.44 -18.59
C THR A 278 3.23 -19.84 -19.99
N TYR A 279 3.98 -18.76 -20.14
CA TYR A 279 4.16 -18.09 -21.43
C TYR A 279 4.87 -18.96 -22.47
N THR A 280 5.93 -19.66 -22.06
CA THR A 280 6.77 -20.44 -22.98
C THR A 280 6.20 -21.82 -23.30
N GLN A 281 5.58 -22.49 -22.32
CA GLN A 281 5.16 -23.90 -22.45
C GLN A 281 3.66 -24.09 -22.72
N ARG A 282 2.82 -23.05 -22.47
CA ARG A 282 1.36 -23.12 -22.64
C ARG A 282 0.86 -22.21 -23.74
N VAL A 283 1.59 -22.13 -24.84
CA VAL A 283 1.33 -21.22 -25.97
C VAL A 283 -0.07 -21.30 -26.56
N GLN A 284 -0.74 -22.44 -26.47
CA GLN A 284 -2.09 -22.62 -27.00
C GLN A 284 -3.17 -21.92 -26.17
N GLN A 285 -2.90 -21.62 -24.89
CA GLN A 285 -3.81 -20.97 -23.97
C GLN A 285 -3.56 -19.46 -23.89
N GLU A 286 -2.40 -19.02 -24.34
CA GLU A 286 -2.01 -17.63 -24.30
C GLU A 286 -2.61 -16.84 -25.46
N ARG A 287 -3.39 -15.80 -25.13
CA ARG A 287 -4.04 -14.94 -26.15
C ARG A 287 -3.15 -13.78 -26.59
N TYR A 288 -2.28 -13.30 -25.71
CA TYR A 288 -1.38 -12.20 -26.00
C TYR A 288 0.05 -12.71 -26.19
N ARG A 289 0.69 -12.26 -27.27
CA ARG A 289 2.11 -12.49 -27.54
C ARG A 289 2.83 -11.18 -27.60
N PHE A 290 3.85 -11.03 -26.78
CA PHE A 290 4.66 -9.83 -26.76
C PHE A 290 5.34 -9.61 -28.09
N LYS A 291 5.40 -8.34 -28.52
CA LYS A 291 6.08 -7.91 -29.74
C LYS A 291 7.58 -7.88 -29.56
N GLU A 292 8.03 -7.53 -28.34
CA GLU A 292 9.42 -7.60 -27.94
C GLU A 292 9.77 -9.04 -27.54
N SER A 293 11.03 -9.43 -27.69
CA SER A 293 11.53 -10.75 -27.30
C SER A 293 11.77 -10.87 -25.79
N MET A 294 10.95 -10.20 -24.98
CA MET A 294 10.99 -10.22 -23.52
C MET A 294 10.11 -11.35 -22.96
N LEU A 295 10.53 -11.88 -21.81
CA LEU A 295 9.72 -12.79 -21.02
C LEU A 295 8.80 -12.02 -20.06
N PRO A 296 7.74 -12.64 -19.53
CA PRO A 296 6.91 -12.06 -18.49
C PRO A 296 7.71 -11.51 -17.29
N SER A 297 8.74 -12.23 -16.84
CA SER A 297 9.63 -11.80 -15.77
C SER A 297 10.42 -10.53 -16.10
N ASP A 298 10.77 -10.29 -17.35
CA ASP A 298 11.47 -9.06 -17.77
C ASP A 298 10.58 -7.84 -17.59
N TYR A 299 9.26 -7.97 -17.85
CA TYR A 299 8.29 -6.90 -17.59
C TYR A 299 8.12 -6.64 -16.10
N PHE A 300 8.11 -7.69 -15.27
CA PHE A 300 8.13 -7.54 -13.82
C PHE A 300 9.35 -6.73 -13.37
N HIS A 301 10.55 -7.13 -13.77
CA HIS A 301 11.79 -6.44 -13.39
C HIS A 301 11.83 -4.97 -13.84
N ARG A 302 11.21 -4.63 -14.95
CA ARG A 302 11.17 -3.25 -15.46
C ARG A 302 10.13 -2.37 -14.79
N ASN A 303 8.96 -2.94 -14.48
CA ASN A 303 7.75 -2.17 -14.17
C ASN A 303 7.24 -2.36 -12.74
N VAL A 304 7.72 -3.38 -11.99
CA VAL A 304 7.18 -3.71 -10.68
C VAL A 304 8.23 -3.46 -9.60
N PHE A 305 7.83 -2.79 -8.53
CA PHE A 305 8.60 -2.70 -7.28
C PHE A 305 7.86 -3.42 -6.15
N ALA A 306 8.61 -3.96 -5.20
CA ALA A 306 8.06 -4.79 -4.12
C ALA A 306 8.48 -4.27 -2.74
N GLY A 307 7.48 -3.94 -1.93
CA GLY A 307 7.65 -3.55 -0.53
C GLY A 307 7.71 -4.76 0.40
N PHE A 308 8.57 -4.68 1.41
CA PHE A 308 8.74 -5.71 2.44
C PHE A 308 9.22 -5.11 3.76
N GLN A 309 9.04 -5.85 4.87
CA GLN A 309 9.50 -5.49 6.20
C GLN A 309 10.64 -6.38 6.69
N GLU A 310 10.39 -7.66 6.91
CA GLU A 310 11.25 -8.61 7.61
C GLU A 310 11.38 -9.96 6.88
N ASP A 311 11.49 -9.96 5.56
CA ASP A 311 11.55 -11.16 4.73
C ASP A 311 12.99 -11.57 4.40
N GLU A 312 13.67 -12.23 5.33
CA GLU A 312 15.03 -12.79 5.11
C GLU A 312 15.08 -13.79 3.94
N MET A 313 14.00 -14.55 3.73
CA MET A 313 13.92 -15.54 2.65
C MET A 313 13.86 -14.85 1.29
N GLY A 314 13.05 -13.79 1.16
CA GLY A 314 12.99 -12.98 -0.05
C GLY A 314 14.32 -12.26 -0.32
N ILE A 315 14.96 -11.74 0.71
CA ILE A 315 16.28 -11.08 0.58
C ILE A 315 17.38 -12.07 0.13
N ARG A 316 17.32 -13.32 0.58
CA ARG A 316 18.23 -14.35 0.07
C ARG A 316 18.11 -14.53 -1.45
N ASP A 317 16.90 -14.44 -1.97
CA ASP A 317 16.59 -14.60 -3.39
C ASP A 317 16.55 -13.26 -4.16
N ARG A 318 17.07 -12.18 -3.58
CA ARG A 318 17.05 -10.81 -4.14
C ARG A 318 17.57 -10.66 -5.56
N ASN A 319 18.54 -11.49 -5.94
CA ASN A 319 19.09 -11.48 -7.30
C ASN A 319 18.09 -12.00 -8.36
N VAL A 320 17.19 -12.89 -7.95
CA VAL A 320 16.09 -13.40 -8.81
C VAL A 320 14.98 -12.37 -8.91
N ILE A 321 14.67 -11.70 -7.80
CA ILE A 321 13.60 -10.68 -7.73
C ILE A 321 14.02 -9.40 -8.46
N GLY A 322 15.30 -9.06 -8.40
CA GLY A 322 15.86 -7.81 -8.89
C GLY A 322 16.08 -6.81 -7.75
N ILE A 323 17.36 -6.57 -7.40
CA ILE A 323 17.76 -5.72 -6.27
C ILE A 323 17.18 -4.30 -6.39
N ASP A 324 17.11 -3.76 -7.60
CA ASP A 324 16.61 -2.41 -7.87
C ASP A 324 15.09 -2.27 -7.69
N ASN A 325 14.38 -3.39 -7.48
CA ASN A 325 12.93 -3.44 -7.31
C ASN A 325 12.50 -3.57 -5.85
N LEU A 326 13.45 -3.79 -4.93
CA LEU A 326 13.16 -4.03 -3.52
C LEU A 326 13.11 -2.72 -2.74
N LEU A 327 12.02 -2.52 -1.98
CA LEU A 327 11.80 -1.34 -1.15
C LEU A 327 11.49 -1.75 0.28
N TRP A 328 12.38 -1.41 1.21
CA TRP A 328 12.11 -1.64 2.62
C TRP A 328 11.06 -0.67 3.15
N GLY A 329 10.12 -1.16 3.99
CA GLY A 329 9.10 -0.40 4.69
C GLY A 329 9.04 -0.75 6.17
N SER A 330 8.71 0.21 7.03
CA SER A 330 8.60 0.01 8.48
C SER A 330 7.22 -0.44 8.93
N ASP A 331 6.20 -0.09 8.18
CA ASP A 331 4.78 -0.21 8.55
C ASP A 331 4.39 0.62 9.81
N TYR A 332 5.21 1.62 10.19
CA TYR A 332 4.88 2.52 11.29
C TYR A 332 3.56 3.28 11.00
N PRO A 333 2.59 3.42 11.95
CA PRO A 333 2.65 3.09 13.37
C PRO A 333 1.93 1.78 13.76
N HIS A 334 1.74 0.85 12.85
CA HIS A 334 1.04 -0.39 13.13
C HIS A 334 1.73 -1.23 14.22
N VAL A 335 0.98 -2.14 14.84
CA VAL A 335 1.51 -3.03 15.86
C VAL A 335 2.60 -3.95 15.32
N GLU A 336 2.51 -4.31 14.04
CA GLU A 336 3.48 -5.16 13.34
C GLU A 336 4.72 -4.41 12.84
N SER A 337 4.75 -3.06 13.00
CA SER A 337 5.85 -2.23 12.50
C SER A 337 7.21 -2.58 13.12
N THR A 338 8.26 -2.25 12.40
CA THR A 338 9.65 -2.40 12.88
C THR A 338 10.04 -1.33 13.91
N PHE A 339 9.19 -0.32 14.13
CA PHE A 339 9.39 0.74 15.13
C PHE A 339 9.41 0.18 16.57
N PRO A 340 10.31 0.59 17.46
CA PRO A 340 11.38 1.58 17.30
C PRO A 340 12.75 0.96 16.98
N ARG A 341 12.80 -0.17 16.26
CA ARG A 341 14.02 -0.95 16.01
C ARG A 341 14.37 -1.04 14.50
N SER A 342 13.85 -0.14 13.69
CA SER A 342 13.97 -0.22 12.21
C SER A 342 15.42 -0.34 11.75
N ARG A 343 16.33 0.46 12.29
CA ARG A 343 17.76 0.37 11.94
C ARG A 343 18.37 -0.99 12.26
N GLN A 344 18.05 -1.54 13.43
CA GLN A 344 18.53 -2.86 13.84
C GLN A 344 17.99 -3.95 12.91
N ILE A 345 16.69 -3.93 12.64
CA ILE A 345 16.02 -4.92 11.79
C ILE A 345 16.56 -4.87 10.35
N ILE A 346 16.76 -3.69 9.78
CA ILE A 346 17.39 -3.53 8.46
C ILE A 346 18.75 -4.22 8.44
N GLU A 347 19.62 -3.99 9.43
CA GLU A 347 20.94 -4.62 9.47
C GLU A 347 20.86 -6.13 9.63
N GLU A 348 19.90 -6.65 10.39
CA GLU A 348 19.66 -8.08 10.57
C GLU A 348 19.16 -8.75 9.28
N VAL A 349 18.15 -8.18 8.65
CA VAL A 349 17.52 -8.71 7.43
C VAL A 349 18.47 -8.60 6.23
N LEU A 350 19.23 -7.51 6.13
CA LEU A 350 20.17 -7.27 5.04
C LEU A 350 21.63 -7.70 5.35
N LYS A 351 21.86 -8.54 6.37
CA LYS A 351 23.22 -8.93 6.83
C LYS A 351 24.11 -9.52 5.73
N ASP A 352 23.50 -10.26 4.78
CA ASP A 352 24.19 -10.91 3.67
C ASP A 352 24.22 -10.04 2.38
N CYS A 353 23.80 -8.78 2.46
CA CYS A 353 23.85 -7.81 1.38
C CYS A 353 25.14 -7.00 1.44
N THR A 354 25.66 -6.61 0.28
CA THR A 354 26.73 -5.62 0.19
C THR A 354 26.25 -4.23 0.64
N GLU A 355 27.15 -3.34 1.01
CA GLU A 355 26.78 -1.97 1.42
C GLU A 355 26.04 -1.20 0.31
N GLU A 356 26.36 -1.48 -0.97
CA GLU A 356 25.64 -0.90 -2.11
C GLU A 356 24.21 -1.43 -2.20
N GLU A 357 23.99 -2.74 -2.03
CA GLU A 357 22.66 -3.36 -2.00
C GLU A 357 21.83 -2.83 -0.83
N LYS A 358 22.43 -2.74 0.36
CA LYS A 358 21.78 -2.15 1.54
C LYS A 358 21.32 -0.72 1.27
N ALA A 359 22.20 0.11 0.70
CA ALA A 359 21.86 1.48 0.39
C ALA A 359 20.73 1.62 -0.63
N LYS A 360 20.68 0.72 -1.63
CA LYS A 360 19.57 0.66 -2.60
C LYS A 360 18.27 0.24 -1.93
N ILE A 361 18.26 -0.88 -1.21
CA ILE A 361 17.07 -1.50 -0.63
C ILE A 361 16.49 -0.62 0.50
N ALA A 362 17.34 -0.11 1.40
CA ALA A 362 16.90 0.68 2.54
C ALA A 362 16.40 2.09 2.17
N GLY A 363 16.60 2.55 0.93
CA GLY A 363 16.08 3.87 0.57
C GLY A 363 16.41 4.39 -0.83
N GLY A 364 17.45 3.88 -1.49
CA GLY A 364 17.83 4.32 -2.83
C GLY A 364 16.75 4.03 -3.87
N ASN A 365 16.16 2.84 -3.84
CA ASN A 365 15.09 2.43 -4.73
C ASN A 365 13.81 3.23 -4.48
N ALA A 366 13.42 3.46 -3.22
CA ALA A 366 12.31 4.34 -2.89
C ALA A 366 12.55 5.76 -3.40
N ALA A 367 13.79 6.27 -3.26
CA ALA A 367 14.15 7.59 -3.81
C ALA A 367 13.96 7.67 -5.32
N ARG A 368 14.34 6.63 -6.05
CA ARG A 368 14.18 6.56 -7.50
C ARG A 368 12.70 6.48 -7.90
N ILE A 369 11.95 5.56 -7.31
CA ILE A 369 10.53 5.31 -7.67
C ILE A 369 9.66 6.53 -7.36
N TYR A 370 9.80 7.10 -6.17
CA TYR A 370 8.99 8.24 -5.70
C TYR A 370 9.66 9.61 -5.95
N ARG A 371 10.80 9.65 -6.65
CA ARG A 371 11.57 10.89 -6.98
C ARG A 371 11.84 11.77 -5.77
N LEU A 372 12.39 11.15 -4.74
CA LEU A 372 12.71 11.81 -3.48
C LEU A 372 14.09 12.49 -3.60
N ASN A 373 14.07 13.79 -3.78
CA ASN A 373 15.29 14.62 -3.83
C ASN A 373 15.84 14.92 -2.44
#